data_e9a86a18db7363c05504c5cae43e271e
#
_entry.id   e9a86a18db7363c05504c5cae43e271e
#
_cell.length_a   1.000
_cell.length_b   1.000
_cell.length_c   1.000
_cell.angle_alpha   90.00
_cell.angle_beta   90.00
_cell.angle_gamma   90.00
#
_symmetry.space_group_name_H-M   'P 1'
#
loop_
_entity.id
_entity.type
_entity.pdbx_description
1 polymer ?
#
loop_
_entity_poly.entity_id
_entity_poly.type
_entity_poly.pdbx_seq_one_letter_code
_entity_poly.pdbx_strand_id
1 'polypeptide(L)'
;LDVEEGINAFYKAKSIDEARSILYSMHIDPREKINAFYSSVITSKLSVNDMEKFLSIISEADILYGRIMKTQQWRLLRYLDTILLGLYVNDSGIRYSQYNLSWPLLNRLRWDGSKIKSITKSLAKKMHVSSSTFSTIYFPYILFSIKNNSLDLELDESFDELIEKEIELLA
;
A
#
# COMPACT_ATOMS: atom_id res chain seq x y z
N LEU A 1 21.63 -16.73 0.27
CA LEU A 1 21.48 -15.55 1.14
C LEU A 1 20.06 -15.53 1.69
N ASP A 2 19.94 -15.41 2.99
CA ASP A 2 18.67 -15.13 3.66
C ASP A 2 18.15 -13.74 3.24
N VAL A 3 16.84 -13.48 3.43
CA VAL A 3 16.20 -12.21 3.05
C VAL A 3 16.92 -11.02 3.66
N GLU A 4 17.15 -11.06 4.98
CA GLU A 4 17.82 -9.98 5.71
C GLU A 4 19.25 -9.74 5.24
N GLU A 5 20.04 -10.82 5.13
CA GLU A 5 21.41 -10.75 4.64
C GLU A 5 21.47 -10.21 3.21
N GLY A 6 20.58 -10.69 2.33
CA GLY A 6 20.52 -10.29 0.94
C GLY A 6 20.20 -8.81 0.75
N ILE A 7 19.17 -8.30 1.44
CA ILE A 7 18.79 -6.89 1.38
C ILE A 7 19.88 -5.99 1.98
N ASN A 8 20.44 -6.37 3.12
CA ASN A 8 21.52 -5.61 3.74
C ASN A 8 22.79 -5.59 2.88
N ALA A 9 23.13 -6.71 2.21
CA ALA A 9 24.24 -6.77 1.29
C ALA A 9 23.98 -5.90 0.04
N PHE A 10 22.75 -5.93 -0.50
CA PHE A 10 22.34 -5.11 -1.65
C PHE A 10 22.57 -3.61 -1.40
N TYR A 11 22.13 -3.09 -0.25
CA TYR A 11 22.29 -1.67 0.08
C TYR A 11 23.73 -1.30 0.51
N LYS A 12 24.57 -2.29 0.86
CA LYS A 12 25.99 -2.09 1.15
C LYS A 12 26.91 -2.30 -0.06
N ALA A 13 26.37 -2.73 -1.20
CA ALA A 13 27.16 -2.97 -2.40
C ALA A 13 27.88 -1.69 -2.83
N LYS A 14 29.12 -1.84 -3.28
CA LYS A 14 29.96 -0.70 -3.70
C LYS A 14 29.71 -0.27 -5.14
N SER A 15 29.05 -1.11 -5.92
CA SER A 15 28.73 -0.84 -7.31
C SER A 15 27.37 -1.44 -7.70
N ILE A 16 26.78 -0.89 -8.75
CA ILE A 16 25.53 -1.41 -9.31
C ILE A 16 25.64 -2.84 -9.83
N ASP A 17 26.83 -3.24 -10.32
CA ASP A 17 27.07 -4.59 -10.79
C ASP A 17 27.15 -5.58 -9.63
N GLU A 18 27.74 -5.18 -8.51
CA GLU A 18 27.73 -5.96 -7.27
C GLU A 18 26.32 -6.10 -6.73
N ALA A 19 25.54 -5.00 -6.66
CA ALA A 19 24.15 -5.02 -6.23
C ALA A 19 23.30 -5.95 -7.11
N ARG A 20 23.51 -5.90 -8.44
CA ARG A 20 22.87 -6.81 -9.39
C ARG A 20 23.20 -8.26 -9.11
N SER A 21 24.49 -8.58 -8.89
CA SER A 21 24.95 -9.94 -8.59
C SER A 21 24.31 -10.48 -7.31
N ILE A 22 24.23 -9.63 -6.26
CA ILE A 22 23.57 -9.97 -5.00
C ILE A 22 22.10 -10.26 -5.24
N LEU A 23 21.39 -9.38 -5.95
CA LEU A 23 19.97 -9.49 -6.23
C LEU A 23 19.62 -10.79 -6.97
N TYR A 24 20.45 -11.20 -7.96
CA TYR A 24 20.30 -12.48 -8.65
C TYR A 24 20.64 -13.70 -7.79
N SER A 25 21.55 -13.55 -6.82
CA SER A 25 21.91 -14.64 -5.90
C SER A 25 20.88 -14.89 -4.80
N MET A 26 19.94 -13.96 -4.62
CA MET A 26 18.82 -14.12 -3.68
C MET A 26 17.78 -15.06 -4.27
N HIS A 27 17.86 -16.35 -3.93
CA HIS A 27 16.90 -17.37 -4.33
C HIS A 27 15.65 -17.35 -3.44
N ILE A 28 14.92 -16.24 -3.47
CA ILE A 28 13.75 -15.94 -2.64
C ILE A 28 12.54 -15.81 -3.56
N ASP A 29 11.36 -16.13 -3.05
CA ASP A 29 10.12 -15.88 -3.78
C ASP A 29 10.01 -14.40 -4.22
N PRO A 30 9.63 -14.10 -5.47
CA PRO A 30 9.56 -12.74 -5.98
C PRO A 30 8.68 -11.81 -5.14
N ARG A 31 7.58 -12.31 -4.59
CA ARG A 31 6.68 -11.54 -3.73
C ARG A 31 7.34 -11.23 -2.38
N GLU A 32 8.05 -12.20 -1.83
CA GLU A 32 8.81 -12.00 -0.59
C GLU A 32 9.93 -10.99 -0.79
N LYS A 33 10.61 -11.03 -1.94
CA LYS A 33 11.63 -10.05 -2.33
C LYS A 33 11.05 -8.63 -2.40
N ILE A 34 9.91 -8.43 -3.07
CA ILE A 34 9.22 -7.13 -3.14
C ILE A 34 8.83 -6.64 -1.73
N ASN A 35 8.26 -7.51 -0.90
CA ASN A 35 7.86 -7.18 0.47
C ASN A 35 9.05 -6.80 1.35
N ALA A 36 10.19 -7.45 1.18
CA ALA A 36 11.40 -7.15 1.93
C ALA A 36 11.97 -5.77 1.58
N PHE A 37 12.00 -5.42 0.30
CA PHE A 37 12.39 -4.07 -0.13
C PHE A 37 11.40 -3.02 0.37
N TYR A 38 10.10 -3.27 0.26
CA TYR A 38 9.06 -2.39 0.80
C TYR A 38 9.25 -2.14 2.30
N SER A 39 9.43 -3.21 3.08
CA SER A 39 9.66 -3.13 4.53
C SER A 39 10.89 -2.28 4.85
N SER A 40 11.98 -2.50 4.13
CA SER A 40 13.24 -1.77 4.32
C SER A 40 13.10 -0.27 4.03
N VAL A 41 12.37 0.09 2.97
CA VAL A 41 12.14 1.49 2.57
C VAL A 41 11.23 2.20 3.59
N ILE A 42 10.10 1.58 3.97
CA ILE A 42 9.14 2.19 4.91
C ILE A 42 9.71 2.38 6.31
N THR A 43 10.58 1.49 6.77
CA THR A 43 11.18 1.59 8.10
C THR A 43 12.41 2.52 8.15
N SER A 44 12.94 2.91 6.99
CA SER A 44 14.10 3.78 6.89
C SER A 44 13.71 5.26 6.97
N LYS A 45 14.60 6.07 7.56
CA LYS A 45 14.44 7.53 7.64
C LYS A 45 14.90 8.17 6.32
N LEU A 46 14.06 8.15 5.32
CA LEU A 46 14.32 8.73 4.00
C LEU A 46 13.69 10.11 3.87
N SER A 47 14.21 10.92 2.94
CA SER A 47 13.52 12.14 2.52
C SER A 47 12.20 11.78 1.83
N VAL A 48 11.22 12.70 1.83
CA VAL A 48 9.92 12.48 1.16
C VAL A 48 10.12 12.16 -0.34
N ASN A 49 11.03 12.87 -1.00
CA ASN A 49 11.32 12.67 -2.41
C ASN A 49 11.96 11.30 -2.71
N ASP A 50 12.86 10.83 -1.84
CA ASP A 50 13.49 9.52 -2.01
C ASP A 50 12.48 8.40 -1.69
N MET A 51 11.65 8.60 -0.67
CA MET A 51 10.56 7.69 -0.33
C MET A 51 9.61 7.52 -1.52
N GLU A 52 9.18 8.62 -2.15
CA GLU A 52 8.31 8.60 -3.32
C GLU A 52 8.94 7.81 -4.48
N LYS A 53 10.22 8.07 -4.79
CA LYS A 53 10.94 7.36 -5.85
C LYS A 53 11.01 5.86 -5.58
N PHE A 54 11.39 5.46 -4.36
CA PHE A 54 11.54 4.06 -4.02
C PHE A 54 10.19 3.33 -4.00
N LEU A 55 9.15 3.95 -3.46
CA LEU A 55 7.81 3.38 -3.47
C LEU A 55 7.25 3.25 -4.89
N SER A 56 7.56 4.19 -5.78
CA SER A 56 7.20 4.10 -7.21
C SER A 56 7.82 2.88 -7.88
N ILE A 57 9.12 2.64 -7.65
CA ILE A 57 9.84 1.47 -8.19
C ILE A 57 9.25 0.16 -7.63
N ILE A 58 8.99 0.11 -6.32
CA ILE A 58 8.39 -1.06 -5.67
C ILE A 58 6.99 -1.32 -6.22
N SER A 59 6.18 -0.27 -6.41
CA SER A 59 4.85 -0.37 -7.00
C SER A 59 4.89 -0.91 -8.44
N GLU A 60 5.86 -0.47 -9.24
CA GLU A 60 6.07 -0.99 -10.61
C GLU A 60 6.42 -2.48 -10.58
N ALA A 61 7.28 -2.90 -9.67
CA ALA A 61 7.63 -4.30 -9.47
C ALA A 61 6.42 -5.15 -9.07
N ASP A 62 5.59 -4.66 -8.14
CA ASP A 62 4.38 -5.36 -7.69
C ASP A 62 3.34 -5.48 -8.80
N ILE A 63 3.13 -4.42 -9.58
CA ILE A 63 2.24 -4.43 -10.76
C ILE A 63 2.72 -5.45 -11.80
N LEU A 64 4.03 -5.49 -12.09
CA LEU A 64 4.61 -6.47 -13.00
C LEU A 64 4.38 -7.89 -12.48
N TYR A 65 4.64 -8.13 -11.20
CA TYR A 65 4.43 -9.43 -10.57
C TYR A 65 2.96 -9.86 -10.62
N GLY A 66 2.04 -8.95 -10.27
CA GLY A 66 0.60 -9.19 -10.37
C GLY A 66 0.15 -9.55 -11.80
N ARG A 67 0.73 -8.89 -12.81
CA ARG A 67 0.49 -9.20 -14.23
C ARG A 67 1.01 -10.58 -14.58
N ILE A 68 2.22 -10.94 -14.15
CA ILE A 68 2.81 -12.27 -14.37
C ILE A 68 1.91 -13.35 -13.79
N MET A 69 1.46 -13.17 -12.55
CA MET A 69 0.57 -14.12 -11.88
C MET A 69 -0.76 -14.29 -12.63
N LYS A 70 -1.32 -13.21 -13.15
CA LYS A 70 -2.59 -13.23 -13.89
C LYS A 70 -2.45 -13.86 -15.29
N THR A 71 -1.35 -13.57 -15.99
CA THR A 71 -1.15 -13.99 -17.41
C THR A 71 -0.32 -15.26 -17.54
N GLN A 72 0.28 -15.75 -16.44
CA GLN A 72 1.18 -16.91 -16.41
C GLN A 72 2.42 -16.77 -17.30
N GLN A 73 2.81 -15.52 -17.59
CA GLN A 73 3.98 -15.21 -18.43
C GLN A 73 5.28 -15.17 -17.59
N TRP A 74 5.70 -16.31 -17.10
CA TRP A 74 6.85 -16.47 -16.19
C TRP A 74 8.17 -15.92 -16.74
N ARG A 75 8.31 -15.81 -18.07
CA ARG A 75 9.50 -15.23 -18.71
C ARG A 75 9.75 -13.77 -18.29
N LEU A 76 8.71 -13.08 -17.84
CA LEU A 76 8.80 -11.68 -17.41
C LEU A 76 9.45 -11.52 -16.02
N LEU A 77 9.59 -12.59 -15.22
CA LEU A 77 10.25 -12.52 -13.91
C LEU A 77 11.69 -11.99 -13.99
N ARG A 78 12.39 -12.24 -15.09
CA ARG A 78 13.75 -11.69 -15.29
C ARG A 78 13.82 -10.17 -15.26
N TYR A 79 12.71 -9.48 -15.57
CA TYR A 79 12.64 -8.03 -15.55
C TYR A 79 12.37 -7.47 -14.16
N LEU A 80 11.83 -8.30 -13.24
CA LEU A 80 11.55 -7.90 -11.87
C LEU A 80 12.82 -7.44 -11.15
N ASP A 81 13.88 -8.23 -11.23
CA ASP A 81 15.16 -7.89 -10.62
C ASP A 81 15.78 -6.63 -11.26
N THR A 82 15.53 -6.39 -12.55
CA THR A 82 15.98 -5.16 -13.22
C THR A 82 15.26 -3.92 -12.69
N ILE A 83 13.95 -4.03 -12.41
CA ILE A 83 13.17 -2.94 -11.79
C ILE A 83 13.66 -2.72 -10.36
N LEU A 84 13.79 -3.79 -9.55
CA LEU A 84 14.25 -3.69 -8.18
C LEU A 84 15.69 -3.16 -8.05
N LEU A 85 16.52 -3.35 -9.07
CA LEU A 85 17.86 -2.75 -9.11
C LEU A 85 17.81 -1.21 -9.09
N GLY A 86 16.71 -0.60 -9.53
CA GLY A 86 16.48 0.83 -9.41
C GLY A 86 16.43 1.36 -7.97
N LEU A 87 16.26 0.46 -6.98
CA LEU A 87 16.32 0.79 -5.55
C LEU A 87 17.76 0.96 -5.03
N TYR A 88 18.76 0.61 -5.85
CA TYR A 88 20.14 0.75 -5.46
C TYR A 88 20.56 2.22 -5.46
N VAL A 89 20.99 2.68 -4.30
CA VAL A 89 21.64 3.98 -4.11
C VAL A 89 22.87 3.73 -3.24
N ASN A 90 24.01 4.17 -3.74
CA ASN A 90 25.26 4.04 -3.01
C ASN A 90 25.18 4.79 -1.67
N ASP A 91 25.52 4.10 -0.58
CA ASP A 91 25.53 4.65 0.78
C ASP A 91 24.18 5.23 1.25
N SER A 92 23.10 4.57 0.87
CA SER A 92 21.73 5.00 1.20
C SER A 92 21.39 4.96 2.70
N GLY A 93 22.20 4.24 3.50
CA GLY A 93 21.91 4.00 4.93
C GLY A 93 20.69 3.12 5.20
N ILE A 94 20.03 2.60 4.15
CA ILE A 94 18.89 1.71 4.27
C ILE A 94 19.36 0.35 4.80
N ARG A 95 18.60 -0.20 5.76
CA ARG A 95 18.81 -1.53 6.32
C ARG A 95 17.51 -2.30 6.32
N TYR A 96 17.61 -3.61 6.24
CA TYR A 96 16.44 -4.45 6.40
C TYR A 96 15.87 -4.28 7.82
N SER A 97 14.57 -4.03 7.86
CA SER A 97 13.76 -4.09 9.07
C SER A 97 12.37 -4.55 8.67
N GLN A 98 11.87 -5.57 9.35
CA GLN A 98 10.54 -6.10 9.05
C GLN A 98 9.47 -5.10 9.47
N TYR A 99 8.69 -4.65 8.50
CA TYR A 99 7.51 -3.84 8.76
C TYR A 99 6.34 -4.76 9.13
N ASN A 100 5.97 -4.72 10.39
CA ASN A 100 4.81 -5.43 10.87
C ASN A 100 3.59 -4.49 10.89
N LEU A 101 2.69 -4.70 9.94
CA LEU A 101 1.40 -4.02 9.99
C LEU A 101 0.67 -4.48 11.27
N SER A 102 0.30 -3.53 12.14
CA SER A 102 -0.36 -3.90 13.38
C SER A 102 -1.71 -4.57 13.09
N TRP A 103 -1.91 -5.79 13.60
CA TRP A 103 -3.18 -6.51 13.51
C TRP A 103 -4.40 -5.69 13.98
N PRO A 104 -4.30 -4.89 15.05
CA PRO A 104 -5.38 -3.98 15.44
C PRO A 104 -5.78 -3.01 14.34
N LEU A 105 -4.81 -2.41 13.63
CA LEU A 105 -5.09 -1.50 12.52
C LEU A 105 -5.79 -2.22 11.36
N LEU A 106 -5.31 -3.42 10.97
CA LEU A 106 -5.94 -4.22 9.91
C LEU A 106 -7.37 -4.63 10.27
N ASN A 107 -7.59 -5.05 11.51
CA ASN A 107 -8.92 -5.42 11.97
C ASN A 107 -9.85 -4.20 11.97
N ARG A 108 -9.38 -3.05 12.46
CA ARG A 108 -10.14 -1.80 12.42
C ARG A 108 -10.53 -1.44 10.99
N LEU A 109 -9.57 -1.43 10.05
CA LEU A 109 -9.85 -1.13 8.64
C LEU A 109 -10.85 -2.11 8.01
N ARG A 110 -10.80 -3.38 8.38
CA ARG A 110 -11.77 -4.39 7.90
C ARG A 110 -13.16 -4.14 8.46
N TRP A 111 -13.28 -3.89 9.76
CA TRP A 111 -14.56 -3.67 10.43
C TRP A 111 -15.21 -2.35 9.98
N ASP A 112 -14.47 -1.26 10.03
CA ASP A 112 -14.94 0.06 9.60
C ASP A 112 -15.26 0.06 8.10
N GLY A 113 -14.42 -0.51 7.27
CA GLY A 113 -14.68 -0.66 5.84
C GLY A 113 -15.92 -1.52 5.53
N SER A 114 -16.19 -2.58 6.29
CA SER A 114 -17.41 -3.39 6.16
C SER A 114 -18.65 -2.59 6.53
N LYS A 115 -18.60 -1.83 7.62
CA LYS A 115 -19.70 -0.97 8.07
C LYS A 115 -19.97 0.13 7.04
N ILE A 116 -18.95 0.86 6.61
CA ILE A 116 -19.07 1.90 5.56
C ILE A 116 -19.69 1.32 4.29
N LYS A 117 -19.24 0.14 3.86
CA LYS A 117 -19.82 -0.54 2.69
C LYS A 117 -21.29 -0.88 2.88
N SER A 118 -21.70 -1.27 4.07
CA SER A 118 -23.11 -1.54 4.40
C SER A 118 -23.94 -0.26 4.34
N ILE A 119 -23.46 0.83 4.94
CA ILE A 119 -24.11 2.15 4.92
C ILE A 119 -24.26 2.66 3.50
N THR A 120 -23.16 2.69 2.74
CA THR A 120 -23.17 3.19 1.36
C THR A 120 -24.12 2.39 0.47
N LYS A 121 -24.22 1.07 0.69
CA LYS A 121 -25.15 0.21 -0.03
C LYS A 121 -26.62 0.52 0.32
N SER A 122 -26.91 0.74 1.60
CA SER A 122 -28.25 1.10 2.07
C SER A 122 -28.69 2.45 1.52
N LEU A 123 -27.85 3.48 1.64
CA LEU A 123 -28.14 4.83 1.16
C LEU A 123 -28.21 4.88 -0.37
N ALA A 124 -27.33 4.19 -1.08
CA ALA A 124 -27.37 4.08 -2.53
C ALA A 124 -28.70 3.50 -3.03
N LYS A 125 -29.23 2.47 -2.31
CA LYS A 125 -30.54 1.90 -2.62
C LYS A 125 -31.68 2.90 -2.42
N LYS A 126 -31.63 3.69 -1.33
CA LYS A 126 -32.63 4.73 -1.07
C LYS A 126 -32.59 5.83 -2.16
N MET A 127 -31.40 6.16 -2.67
CA MET A 127 -31.20 7.18 -3.70
C MET A 127 -31.31 6.65 -5.13
N HIS A 128 -31.60 5.36 -5.32
CA HIS A 128 -31.68 4.70 -6.64
C HIS A 128 -30.43 4.85 -7.51
N VAL A 129 -29.24 4.86 -6.87
CA VAL A 129 -27.93 4.93 -7.55
C VAL A 129 -27.09 3.67 -7.29
N SER A 130 -26.07 3.46 -8.11
CA SER A 130 -25.14 2.33 -7.87
C SER A 130 -24.32 2.59 -6.59
N SER A 131 -24.00 1.53 -5.83
CA SER A 131 -23.16 1.66 -4.62
C SER A 131 -21.77 2.23 -4.93
N SER A 132 -21.23 1.95 -6.11
CA SER A 132 -19.95 2.51 -6.56
C SER A 132 -20.04 4.01 -6.78
N THR A 133 -21.04 4.47 -7.54
CA THR A 133 -21.30 5.90 -7.79
C THR A 133 -21.58 6.64 -6.49
N PHE A 134 -22.35 6.01 -5.59
CA PHE A 134 -22.64 6.59 -4.29
C PHE A 134 -21.36 6.78 -3.46
N SER A 135 -20.53 5.75 -3.35
CA SER A 135 -19.28 5.79 -2.54
C SER A 135 -18.26 6.80 -3.07
N THR A 136 -18.15 6.95 -4.40
CA THR A 136 -17.12 7.80 -5.01
C THR A 136 -17.55 9.26 -5.19
N ILE A 137 -18.83 9.50 -5.41
CA ILE A 137 -19.33 10.84 -5.73
C ILE A 137 -20.16 11.41 -4.57
N TYR A 138 -21.21 10.72 -4.13
CA TYR A 138 -22.16 11.28 -3.18
C TYR A 138 -21.68 11.21 -1.72
N PHE A 139 -21.05 10.13 -1.32
CA PHE A 139 -20.64 9.92 0.07
C PHE A 139 -19.68 11.00 0.60
N PRO A 140 -18.63 11.43 -0.13
CA PRO A 140 -17.77 12.53 0.31
C PRO A 140 -18.53 13.85 0.51
N TYR A 141 -19.50 14.16 -0.37
CA TYR A 141 -20.31 15.37 -0.23
C TYR A 141 -21.25 15.31 0.97
N ILE A 142 -21.82 14.13 1.26
CA ILE A 142 -22.67 13.93 2.44
C ILE A 142 -21.85 14.13 3.70
N LEU A 143 -20.65 13.54 3.80
CA LEU A 143 -19.76 13.74 4.95
C LEU A 143 -19.40 15.21 5.14
N PHE A 144 -19.09 15.90 4.05
CA PHE A 144 -18.80 17.34 4.09
C PHE A 144 -20.00 18.17 4.54
N SER A 145 -21.21 17.82 4.10
CA SER A 145 -22.45 18.49 4.51
C SER A 145 -22.80 18.28 5.97
N ILE A 146 -22.55 17.08 6.50
CA ILE A 146 -22.73 16.77 7.92
C ILE A 146 -21.70 17.56 8.74
N LYS A 147 -20.42 17.57 8.33
CA LYS A 147 -19.35 18.35 8.98
C LYS A 147 -19.70 19.84 9.12
N ASN A 148 -20.40 20.40 8.13
CA ASN A 148 -20.82 21.80 8.13
C ASN A 148 -22.20 22.03 8.75
N ASN A 149 -22.78 21.07 9.45
CA ASN A 149 -24.11 21.11 10.06
C ASN A 149 -25.23 21.50 9.07
N SER A 150 -25.06 21.23 7.77
CA SER A 150 -26.01 21.52 6.73
C SER A 150 -26.95 20.36 6.39
N LEU A 151 -26.65 19.18 6.91
CA LEU A 151 -27.44 17.97 6.71
C LEU A 151 -27.47 17.18 8.03
N ASP A 152 -28.69 16.93 8.53
CA ASP A 152 -28.94 16.02 9.61
C ASP A 152 -29.54 14.74 9.03
N LEU A 153 -28.87 13.63 9.20
CA LEU A 153 -29.34 12.31 8.76
C LEU A 153 -29.72 11.53 10.00
N GLU A 154 -30.99 11.18 10.13
CA GLU A 154 -31.43 10.18 11.13
C GLU A 154 -30.82 8.82 10.76
N LEU A 155 -29.64 8.53 11.32
CA LEU A 155 -28.93 7.28 11.17
C LEU A 155 -29.00 6.50 12.49
N ASP A 156 -28.79 5.19 12.42
CA ASP A 156 -28.65 4.37 13.62
C ASP A 156 -27.40 4.79 14.42
N GLU A 157 -27.45 4.80 15.75
CA GLU A 157 -26.36 5.22 16.66
C GLU A 157 -25.00 4.58 16.30
N SER A 158 -24.99 3.34 15.78
CA SER A 158 -23.76 2.66 15.35
C SER A 158 -23.10 3.28 14.10
N PHE A 159 -23.82 4.13 13.39
CA PHE A 159 -23.35 4.84 12.20
C PHE A 159 -22.82 6.23 12.53
N ASP A 160 -23.40 6.90 13.54
CA ASP A 160 -22.99 8.23 13.96
C ASP A 160 -21.53 8.24 14.42
N GLU A 161 -21.12 7.30 15.27
CA GLU A 161 -19.71 7.16 15.69
C GLU A 161 -18.74 6.96 14.52
N LEU A 162 -19.19 6.29 13.47
CA LEU A 162 -18.33 5.96 12.33
C LEU A 162 -18.22 7.14 11.37
N ILE A 163 -19.31 7.88 11.20
CA ILE A 163 -19.34 9.12 10.43
C ILE A 163 -18.51 10.20 11.11
N GLU A 164 -18.60 10.35 12.44
CA GLU A 164 -17.76 11.28 13.21
C GLU A 164 -16.26 10.99 12.99
N LYS A 165 -15.85 9.72 13.05
CA LYS A 165 -14.47 9.33 12.77
C LYS A 165 -14.02 9.66 11.34
N GLU A 166 -14.86 9.41 10.35
CA GLU A 166 -14.55 9.75 8.95
C GLU A 166 -14.48 11.26 8.74
N ILE A 167 -15.32 12.03 9.44
CA ILE A 167 -15.28 13.50 9.43
C ILE A 167 -14.00 14.03 10.05
N GLU A 168 -13.50 13.44 11.15
CA GLU A 168 -12.22 13.78 11.77
C GLU A 168 -11.05 13.55 10.82
N LEU A 169 -11.11 12.50 9.99
CA LEU A 169 -10.07 12.22 8.98
C LEU A 169 -10.06 13.20 7.80
N LEU A 170 -11.13 13.97 7.61
CA LEU A 170 -11.22 15.02 6.59
C LEU A 170 -10.73 16.40 7.11
N ALA A 171 -10.28 16.46 8.37
CA ALA A 171 -9.72 17.67 8.97
C ALA A 171 -8.23 17.81 8.68
#